data_1050caf470e8102f7638f42f37f55ee3
#
_entry.id   1050caf470e8102f7638f42f37f55ee3
#
_cell.length_a   1.000
_cell.length_b   1.000
_cell.length_c   1.000
_cell.angle_alpha   90.00
_cell.angle_beta   90.00
_cell.angle_gamma   90.00
#
_symmetry.space_group_name_H-M   'P 1'
#
loop_
_entity.id
_entity.type
_entity.pdbx_description
1 polymer ?
#
loop_
_entity_poly.entity_id
_entity_poly.type
_entity_poly.pdbx_seq_one_letter_code
_entity_poly.pdbx_strand_id
1 'polypeptide(L)'
;ILSGLVGSEMCIRDSANIVGKPYKQIFSEFEGNMLSTEQQGSGDVKYHLGSEGIHYQMYGDNDIKVTLTANPSHLEAVDPVLIGIVKAKQDLLARTTDHTSHDDSEKRQTEQQAEQLTEYPVMPLMLHGDAAFSGQGVAYETLNLALLEGYNVGGTVHIVVNNQIGFTTSPSQGRSSEYCTDIAKAFGVPVFHVNGDDPEACVRVARAAVEFNQRFAKDVVIDLVSYRRRGHNEADDPSMTQPAMYDIIDNKRSVRQSYLETLIGRGDITTQEAETAMQDYRGELENVFQQVKELEKESAPLSHSVATKQRVPYNLQTAISAERLEEIGDAFINVPEGFSVHPRVKPILESRYRMTREGKVDWAMAELLSWGSLLQEGRDIRIAGEDSCRGTFTQRHAIIVDRKNSNIYSPLRAIAQTHGGHFDIYNSSLSEFAGLGVEYGYSVAHTDALVCWEAHRQWCTNYCRRVRFLRGG
;
A
#
# COMPACT_ATOMS: atom_id res chain seq x y z
N ILE A 1 11.92 -12.96 -16.70
CA ILE A 1 12.68 -12.33 -17.79
C ILE A 1 12.92 -10.86 -17.46
N LEU A 2 13.89 -10.59 -16.58
CA LEU A 2 14.14 -9.25 -16.03
C LEU A 2 15.43 -8.62 -16.58
N SER A 3 15.83 -8.90 -17.83
CA SER A 3 17.04 -8.32 -18.38
C SER A 3 16.79 -6.96 -19.01
N GLY A 4 17.36 -5.92 -18.42
CA GLY A 4 17.48 -4.61 -19.02
C GLY A 4 16.26 -3.71 -18.95
N LEU A 5 15.50 -3.74 -17.83
CA LEU A 5 14.30 -2.94 -17.66
C LEU A 5 14.61 -1.57 -17.06
N VAL A 6 14.05 -0.55 -17.66
CA VAL A 6 13.91 0.80 -17.13
C VAL A 6 12.58 0.90 -16.38
N GLY A 7 12.44 1.85 -15.46
CA GLY A 7 11.26 2.00 -14.63
C GLY A 7 9.91 1.88 -15.36
N SER A 8 9.74 2.57 -16.49
CA SER A 8 8.50 2.51 -17.28
C SER A 8 8.26 1.15 -17.96
N GLU A 9 9.30 0.53 -18.52
CA GLU A 9 9.19 -0.82 -19.12
C GLU A 9 8.89 -1.89 -18.08
N MET A 10 9.39 -1.74 -16.86
CA MET A 10 9.11 -2.63 -15.75
C MET A 10 7.61 -2.62 -15.42
N CYS A 11 7.00 -1.46 -15.24
CA CYS A 11 5.57 -1.32 -14.96
C CYS A 11 4.68 -1.95 -16.04
N ILE A 12 5.04 -1.81 -17.33
CA ILE A 12 4.29 -2.42 -18.45
C ILE A 12 4.36 -3.93 -18.39
N ARG A 13 5.54 -4.49 -18.15
CA ARG A 13 5.73 -5.94 -18.09
C ARG A 13 5.09 -6.55 -16.86
N ASP A 14 5.14 -5.88 -15.74
CA ASP A 14 4.46 -6.31 -14.51
C ASP A 14 2.94 -6.31 -14.71
N SER A 15 2.39 -5.27 -15.34
CA SER A 15 0.97 -5.24 -15.69
C SER A 15 0.56 -6.42 -16.59
N ALA A 16 1.36 -6.74 -17.60
CA ALA A 16 1.05 -7.83 -18.54
C ALA A 16 1.30 -9.22 -17.92
N ASN A 17 2.48 -9.44 -17.34
CA ASN A 17 2.95 -10.79 -17.02
C ASN A 17 2.65 -11.21 -15.59
N ILE A 18 2.50 -10.26 -14.65
CA ILE A 18 2.21 -10.56 -13.25
C ILE A 18 0.73 -10.36 -12.97
N VAL A 19 0.16 -9.22 -13.38
CA VAL A 19 -1.26 -8.92 -13.14
C VAL A 19 -2.18 -9.54 -14.18
N GLY A 20 -1.64 -9.87 -15.38
CA GLY A 20 -2.43 -10.44 -16.47
C GLY A 20 -3.25 -9.40 -17.25
N LYS A 21 -2.81 -8.13 -17.24
CA LYS A 21 -3.44 -7.09 -18.06
C LYS A 21 -3.35 -7.44 -19.54
N PRO A 22 -4.47 -7.48 -20.29
CA PRO A 22 -4.46 -7.87 -21.70
C PRO A 22 -3.57 -6.95 -22.55
N TYR A 23 -2.75 -7.51 -23.42
CA TYR A 23 -1.92 -6.73 -24.37
C TYR A 23 -2.73 -5.74 -25.19
N LYS A 24 -3.94 -6.10 -25.58
CA LYS A 24 -4.88 -5.21 -26.28
C LYS A 24 -5.16 -3.92 -25.49
N GLN A 25 -5.38 -4.04 -24.20
CA GLN A 25 -5.59 -2.88 -23.34
C GLN A 25 -4.32 -2.03 -23.22
N ILE A 26 -3.15 -2.66 -23.03
CA ILE A 26 -1.86 -1.99 -22.96
C ILE A 26 -1.59 -1.21 -24.25
N PHE A 27 -1.70 -1.84 -25.40
CA PHE A 27 -1.48 -1.16 -26.68
C PHE A 27 -2.48 -0.03 -26.93
N SER A 28 -3.76 -0.20 -26.59
CA SER A 28 -4.77 0.85 -26.68
C SER A 28 -4.47 2.05 -25.80
N GLU A 29 -3.97 1.83 -24.58
CA GLU A 29 -3.55 2.89 -23.68
C GLU A 29 -2.34 3.67 -24.23
N PHE A 30 -1.39 2.99 -24.88
CA PHE A 30 -0.25 3.64 -25.54
C PHE A 30 -0.66 4.49 -26.75
N GLU A 31 -1.62 4.03 -27.54
CA GLU A 31 -2.17 4.77 -28.67
C GLU A 31 -3.13 5.91 -28.26
N GLY A 32 -3.44 6.04 -26.96
CA GLY A 32 -4.32 7.09 -26.43
C GLY A 32 -5.79 6.72 -26.38
N ASN A 33 -6.14 5.48 -26.67
CA ASN A 33 -7.49 4.96 -26.67
C ASN A 33 -7.78 4.28 -25.34
N MET A 34 -8.50 4.94 -24.43
CA MET A 34 -8.95 4.35 -23.16
C MET A 34 -10.18 3.48 -23.40
N LEU A 35 -10.06 2.17 -23.24
CA LEU A 35 -11.16 1.21 -23.47
C LEU A 35 -12.18 1.12 -22.33
N SER A 36 -11.96 1.77 -21.18
CA SER A 36 -12.90 1.76 -20.06
C SER A 36 -13.02 3.12 -19.38
N THR A 37 -14.25 3.49 -19.05
CA THR A 37 -14.62 4.71 -18.32
C THR A 37 -14.38 4.60 -16.80
N GLU A 38 -13.94 3.45 -16.29
CA GLU A 38 -13.85 3.18 -14.86
C GLU A 38 -12.52 3.61 -14.23
N GLN A 39 -11.49 3.91 -15.02
CA GLN A 39 -10.21 4.37 -14.51
C GLN A 39 -9.99 5.85 -14.82
N GLN A 40 -10.69 6.70 -14.08
CA GLN A 40 -10.44 8.15 -14.09
C GLN A 40 -9.29 8.51 -13.15
N GLY A 41 -8.08 8.10 -13.48
CA GLY A 41 -6.89 8.69 -12.93
C GLY A 41 -6.21 9.52 -14.02
N SER A 42 -6.03 10.82 -13.82
CA SER A 42 -5.10 11.61 -14.61
C SER A 42 -3.68 11.17 -14.23
N GLY A 43 -3.26 9.99 -14.71
CA GLY A 43 -1.90 9.54 -14.55
C GLY A 43 -0.98 10.46 -15.34
N ASP A 44 0.06 10.96 -14.69
CA ASP A 44 1.11 11.75 -15.31
C ASP A 44 1.75 10.97 -16.50
N VAL A 45 1.85 9.66 -16.33
CA VAL A 45 2.35 8.73 -17.35
C VAL A 45 1.47 7.48 -17.35
N LYS A 46 1.11 6.98 -18.53
CA LYS A 46 0.22 5.82 -18.72
C LYS A 46 0.72 4.53 -18.04
N TYR A 47 2.02 4.42 -17.80
CA TYR A 47 2.63 3.27 -17.10
C TYR A 47 2.28 3.20 -15.61
N HIS A 48 1.82 4.29 -15.01
CA HIS A 48 1.52 4.39 -13.58
C HIS A 48 0.06 4.05 -13.24
N LEU A 49 -0.72 3.62 -14.24
CA LEU A 49 -2.09 3.19 -14.05
C LEU A 49 -2.14 1.87 -13.27
N GLY A 50 -3.02 1.81 -12.28
CA GLY A 50 -3.30 0.58 -11.56
C GLY A 50 -3.97 -0.48 -12.43
N SER A 51 -3.90 -1.73 -12.00
CA SER A 51 -4.56 -2.86 -12.67
C SER A 51 -4.89 -3.95 -11.68
N GLU A 52 -5.93 -4.72 -11.95
CA GLU A 52 -6.25 -5.92 -11.18
C GLU A 52 -6.39 -7.13 -12.12
N GLY A 53 -6.00 -8.30 -11.62
CA GLY A 53 -6.12 -9.54 -12.34
C GLY A 53 -6.07 -10.75 -11.43
N ILE A 54 -6.31 -11.92 -12.02
CA ILE A 54 -6.19 -13.20 -11.34
C ILE A 54 -5.02 -13.93 -11.98
N HIS A 55 -4.03 -14.30 -11.17
CA HIS A 55 -2.95 -15.16 -11.60
C HIS A 55 -3.37 -16.60 -11.38
N TYR A 56 -3.59 -17.31 -12.50
CA TYR A 56 -3.94 -18.72 -12.50
C TYR A 56 -2.68 -19.56 -12.33
N GLN A 57 -2.67 -20.43 -11.33
CA GLN A 57 -1.56 -21.36 -11.17
C GLN A 57 -1.61 -22.43 -12.26
N MET A 58 -0.48 -22.65 -12.92
CA MET A 58 -0.36 -23.70 -13.94
C MET A 58 -0.50 -25.12 -13.35
N TYR A 59 -0.20 -25.27 -12.06
CA TYR A 59 -0.29 -26.51 -11.30
C TYR A 59 -0.82 -26.19 -9.89
N GLY A 60 -2.09 -26.44 -9.62
CA GLY A 60 -2.74 -26.22 -8.33
C GLY A 60 -4.14 -25.61 -8.46
N ASP A 61 -4.90 -25.63 -7.36
CA ASP A 61 -6.30 -25.19 -7.35
C ASP A 61 -6.48 -23.75 -6.77
N ASN A 62 -5.38 -23.05 -6.47
CA ASN A 62 -5.43 -21.75 -5.81
C ASN A 62 -5.06 -20.61 -6.76
N ASP A 63 -6.07 -19.92 -7.25
CA ASP A 63 -5.87 -18.68 -7.97
C ASP A 63 -5.52 -17.53 -7.01
N ILE A 64 -4.60 -16.68 -7.43
CA ILE A 64 -4.16 -15.52 -6.63
C ILE A 64 -4.66 -14.25 -7.28
N LYS A 65 -5.47 -13.47 -6.56
CA LYS A 65 -5.81 -12.12 -6.97
C LYS A 65 -4.61 -11.20 -6.80
N VAL A 66 -4.20 -10.55 -7.87
CA VAL A 66 -3.09 -9.58 -7.88
C VAL A 66 -3.65 -8.20 -8.23
N THR A 67 -3.30 -7.20 -7.41
CA THR A 67 -3.65 -5.81 -7.65
C THR A 67 -2.36 -4.99 -7.77
N LEU A 68 -2.19 -4.31 -8.91
CA LEU A 68 -1.13 -3.31 -9.08
C LEU A 68 -1.68 -1.94 -8.68
N THR A 69 -1.08 -1.34 -7.68
CA THR A 69 -1.48 -0.01 -7.20
C THR A 69 -1.00 1.07 -8.17
N ALA A 70 -1.89 2.00 -8.54
CA ALA A 70 -1.51 3.18 -9.31
C ALA A 70 -0.48 4.01 -8.52
N ASN A 71 0.55 4.51 -9.20
CA ASN A 71 1.64 5.24 -8.57
C ASN A 71 2.00 6.51 -9.34
N PRO A 72 2.51 7.56 -8.68
CA PRO A 72 3.03 8.75 -9.34
C PRO A 72 4.46 8.53 -9.84
N SER A 73 4.99 9.47 -10.64
CA SER A 73 6.41 9.51 -11.01
C SER A 73 7.36 9.82 -9.84
N HIS A 74 6.83 10.14 -8.66
CA HIS A 74 7.61 10.36 -7.45
C HIS A 74 8.04 9.01 -6.87
N LEU A 75 9.33 8.72 -7.00
CA LEU A 75 9.91 7.44 -6.59
C LEU A 75 9.65 7.14 -5.10
N GLU A 76 9.28 5.90 -4.79
CA GLU A 76 8.98 5.37 -3.45
C GLU A 76 7.74 6.00 -2.76
N ALA A 77 7.06 6.97 -3.40
CA ALA A 77 5.90 7.63 -2.80
C ALA A 77 4.71 6.68 -2.61
N VAL A 78 4.64 5.61 -3.40
CA VAL A 78 3.58 4.61 -3.34
C VAL A 78 3.77 3.60 -2.20
N ASP A 79 4.98 3.44 -1.66
CA ASP A 79 5.28 2.44 -0.63
C ASP A 79 4.34 2.54 0.58
N PRO A 80 4.24 3.69 1.27
CA PRO A 80 3.31 3.82 2.39
C PRO A 80 1.84 3.76 1.95
N VAL A 81 1.52 4.20 0.74
CA VAL A 81 0.15 4.10 0.20
C VAL A 81 -0.26 2.63 0.07
N LEU A 82 0.63 1.77 -0.44
CA LEU A 82 0.38 0.33 -0.51
C LEU A 82 0.15 -0.28 0.87
N ILE A 83 0.97 0.09 1.86
CA ILE A 83 0.77 -0.37 3.26
C ILE A 83 -0.63 0.01 3.75
N GLY A 84 -1.08 1.24 3.51
CA GLY A 84 -2.43 1.69 3.88
C GLY A 84 -3.54 0.90 3.21
N ILE A 85 -3.42 0.63 1.91
CA ILE A 85 -4.37 -0.18 1.14
C ILE A 85 -4.42 -1.61 1.70
N VAL A 86 -3.27 -2.22 1.97
CA VAL A 86 -3.21 -3.59 2.51
C VAL A 86 -3.81 -3.64 3.91
N LYS A 87 -3.46 -2.69 4.78
CA LYS A 87 -4.03 -2.60 6.14
C LYS A 87 -5.55 -2.51 6.10
N ALA A 88 -6.11 -1.63 5.29
CA ALA A 88 -7.55 -1.49 5.14
C ALA A 88 -8.23 -2.78 4.63
N LYS A 89 -7.62 -3.45 3.64
CA LYS A 89 -8.15 -4.72 3.12
C LYS A 89 -8.13 -5.82 4.19
N GLN A 90 -7.06 -5.93 4.97
CA GLN A 90 -6.96 -6.89 6.07
C GLN A 90 -8.00 -6.61 7.17
N ASP A 91 -8.15 -5.35 7.58
CA ASP A 91 -9.14 -4.94 8.58
C ASP A 91 -10.57 -5.24 8.12
N LEU A 92 -10.90 -5.00 6.85
CA LEU A 92 -12.21 -5.33 6.28
C LEU A 92 -12.47 -6.84 6.22
N LEU A 93 -11.47 -7.63 5.86
CA LEU A 93 -11.58 -9.09 5.82
C LEU A 93 -11.76 -9.69 7.23
N ALA A 94 -11.01 -9.21 8.22
CA ALA A 94 -11.16 -9.65 9.60
C ALA A 94 -12.58 -9.43 10.14
N ARG A 95 -13.22 -8.32 9.80
CA ARG A 95 -14.59 -7.99 10.21
C ARG A 95 -15.66 -8.91 9.59
N THR A 96 -15.45 -9.33 8.34
CA THR A 96 -16.39 -10.25 7.66
C THR A 96 -16.38 -11.64 8.28
N THR A 97 -15.25 -12.08 8.82
CA THR A 97 -15.13 -13.39 9.50
C THR A 97 -15.76 -13.39 10.89
N ASP A 98 -15.72 -12.29 11.63
CA ASP A 98 -16.35 -12.18 12.96
C ASP A 98 -17.90 -12.26 12.89
N HIS A 99 -18.51 -11.78 11.81
CA HIS A 99 -19.98 -11.81 11.64
C HIS A 99 -20.53 -13.17 11.22
N THR A 100 -19.71 -14.10 10.73
CA THR A 100 -20.16 -15.43 10.27
C THR A 100 -20.10 -16.52 11.34
N SER A 101 -19.57 -16.24 12.55
CA SER A 101 -19.29 -17.23 13.58
C SER A 101 -20.40 -17.41 14.64
N HIS A 102 -21.69 -17.33 14.27
CA HIS A 102 -22.80 -17.52 15.19
C HIS A 102 -23.37 -18.96 15.25
N ASP A 103 -22.69 -19.95 14.64
CA ASP A 103 -23.14 -21.37 14.75
C ASP A 103 -22.05 -22.23 15.42
N ASP A 104 -22.33 -22.63 16.67
CA ASP A 104 -21.37 -23.31 17.55
C ASP A 104 -21.06 -24.78 17.17
N SER A 105 -21.76 -25.36 16.19
CA SER A 105 -21.57 -26.76 15.76
C SER A 105 -20.52 -26.92 14.62
N GLU A 106 -20.23 -25.89 13.84
CA GLU A 106 -19.19 -25.91 12.80
C GLU A 106 -17.84 -25.40 13.31
N LYS A 107 -17.78 -24.77 14.48
CA LYS A 107 -16.55 -24.14 15.02
C LYS A 107 -15.36 -25.08 15.12
N ARG A 108 -15.54 -26.35 15.49
CA ARG A 108 -14.42 -27.28 15.70
C ARG A 108 -13.76 -27.79 14.43
N GLN A 109 -14.46 -27.80 13.30
CA GLN A 109 -13.86 -28.15 12.00
C GLN A 109 -13.27 -26.92 11.32
N THR A 110 -13.83 -25.74 11.57
CA THR A 110 -13.36 -24.47 11.02
C THR A 110 -12.15 -23.94 11.78
N GLU A 111 -12.02 -24.21 13.10
CA GLU A 111 -10.83 -23.85 13.89
C GLU A 111 -9.58 -24.61 13.42
N GLN A 112 -9.68 -25.89 13.04
CA GLN A 112 -8.57 -26.64 12.46
C GLN A 112 -8.23 -26.22 11.02
N GLN A 113 -9.18 -25.65 10.27
CA GLN A 113 -8.93 -25.04 8.97
C GLN A 113 -8.54 -23.56 9.08
N ALA A 114 -8.99 -22.86 10.13
CA ALA A 114 -8.63 -21.47 10.40
C ALA A 114 -7.19 -21.31 10.93
N GLU A 115 -6.62 -22.34 11.58
CA GLU A 115 -5.18 -22.39 11.88
C GLU A 115 -4.29 -22.40 10.63
N GLN A 116 -4.86 -22.63 9.42
CA GLN A 116 -4.18 -22.54 8.12
C GLN A 116 -4.49 -21.26 7.35
N LEU A 117 -5.47 -20.45 7.75
CA LEU A 117 -5.64 -19.12 7.22
C LEU A 117 -4.55 -18.21 7.82
N THR A 118 -3.68 -17.72 7.00
CA THR A 118 -2.64 -16.78 7.41
C THR A 118 -3.31 -15.60 8.13
N GLU A 119 -2.82 -15.23 9.29
CA GLU A 119 -3.25 -14.04 10.05
C GLU A 119 -3.29 -12.78 9.17
N TYR A 120 -2.51 -12.80 8.08
CA TYR A 120 -2.39 -11.73 7.10
C TYR A 120 -2.77 -12.21 5.68
N PRO A 121 -4.06 -12.18 5.30
CA PRO A 121 -4.54 -12.72 4.03
C PRO A 121 -4.18 -11.89 2.80
N VAL A 122 -3.63 -10.70 2.97
CA VAL A 122 -3.18 -9.81 1.89
C VAL A 122 -1.71 -9.48 2.12
N MET A 123 -0.85 -9.85 1.18
CA MET A 123 0.60 -9.62 1.24
C MET A 123 1.00 -8.45 0.34
N PRO A 124 1.68 -7.42 0.87
CA PRO A 124 2.29 -6.38 0.05
C PRO A 124 3.57 -6.88 -0.62
N LEU A 125 3.74 -6.52 -1.89
CA LEU A 125 4.94 -6.73 -2.69
C LEU A 125 5.37 -5.40 -3.27
N MET A 126 6.57 -4.93 -2.96
CA MET A 126 7.13 -3.67 -3.44
C MET A 126 8.31 -3.90 -4.37
N LEU A 127 8.33 -3.15 -5.48
CA LEU A 127 9.40 -3.17 -6.47
C LEU A 127 10.11 -1.82 -6.44
N HIS A 128 11.42 -1.84 -6.17
CA HIS A 128 12.24 -0.64 -6.01
C HIS A 128 13.36 -0.58 -7.03
N GLY A 129 13.79 0.62 -7.40
CA GLY A 129 15.11 0.84 -8.00
C GLY A 129 16.17 0.99 -6.90
N ASP A 130 17.41 0.55 -7.15
CA ASP A 130 18.50 0.60 -6.16
C ASP A 130 18.83 2.04 -5.70
N ALA A 131 18.85 2.99 -6.63
CA ALA A 131 19.11 4.38 -6.30
C ALA A 131 17.95 5.04 -5.52
N ALA A 132 16.70 4.66 -5.84
CA ALA A 132 15.53 5.17 -5.15
C ALA A 132 15.42 4.61 -3.72
N PHE A 133 15.53 3.28 -3.56
CA PHE A 133 15.45 2.62 -2.27
C PHE A 133 16.51 3.12 -1.28
N SER A 134 17.75 3.33 -1.74
CA SER A 134 18.83 3.86 -0.89
C SER A 134 18.76 5.37 -0.66
N GLY A 135 18.12 6.13 -1.56
CA GLY A 135 18.18 7.59 -1.57
C GLY A 135 16.94 8.31 -1.08
N GLN A 136 15.76 7.69 -1.21
CA GLN A 136 14.49 8.33 -0.83
C GLN A 136 14.17 8.10 0.65
N GLY A 137 14.03 9.18 1.43
CA GLY A 137 13.74 9.10 2.85
C GLY A 137 12.44 8.36 3.19
N VAL A 138 11.45 8.39 2.28
CA VAL A 138 10.16 7.71 2.48
C VAL A 138 10.31 6.18 2.54
N ALA A 139 11.30 5.59 1.88
CA ALA A 139 11.59 4.16 2.01
C ALA A 139 12.02 3.81 3.45
N TYR A 140 12.89 4.64 4.07
CA TYR A 140 13.25 4.50 5.47
C TYR A 140 12.05 4.68 6.41
N GLU A 141 11.22 5.69 6.16
CA GLU A 141 10.01 5.94 6.96
C GLU A 141 9.05 4.75 6.88
N THR A 142 8.84 4.18 5.70
CA THR A 142 7.96 3.02 5.49
C THR A 142 8.47 1.79 6.25
N LEU A 143 9.76 1.48 6.15
CA LEU A 143 10.39 0.40 6.92
C LEU A 143 10.25 0.61 8.44
N ASN A 144 10.34 1.86 8.90
CA ASN A 144 10.16 2.19 10.32
C ASN A 144 8.73 1.95 10.83
N LEU A 145 7.72 2.01 9.97
CA LEU A 145 6.33 1.75 10.32
C LEU A 145 5.98 0.26 10.40
N ALA A 146 6.76 -0.62 9.77
CA ALA A 146 6.39 -2.01 9.47
C ALA A 146 5.95 -2.86 10.68
N LEU A 147 6.49 -2.62 11.87
CA LEU A 147 6.17 -3.37 13.10
C LEU A 147 5.35 -2.56 14.11
N LEU A 148 4.92 -1.34 13.76
CA LEU A 148 4.10 -0.52 14.65
C LEU A 148 2.64 -0.97 14.60
N GLU A 149 1.96 -1.01 15.76
CA GLU A 149 0.61 -1.53 15.93
C GLU A 149 -0.40 -1.02 14.90
N GLY A 150 -0.42 0.29 14.64
CA GLY A 150 -1.36 0.90 13.68
C GLY A 150 -1.02 0.67 12.20
N TYR A 151 0.16 0.10 11.88
CA TYR A 151 0.72 0.04 10.53
C TYR A 151 1.16 -1.35 10.10
N ASN A 152 1.28 -2.28 11.05
CA ASN A 152 1.71 -3.64 10.76
C ASN A 152 0.70 -4.37 9.84
N VAL A 153 1.23 -4.94 8.76
CA VAL A 153 0.49 -5.70 7.74
C VAL A 153 0.99 -7.14 7.57
N GLY A 154 1.76 -7.65 8.55
CA GLY A 154 2.38 -8.97 8.45
C GLY A 154 3.66 -9.00 7.61
N GLY A 155 4.27 -7.82 7.46
CA GLY A 155 5.50 -7.63 6.69
C GLY A 155 5.28 -7.53 5.18
N THR A 156 6.30 -7.03 4.52
CA THR A 156 6.36 -6.75 3.07
C THR A 156 7.50 -7.54 2.44
N VAL A 157 7.28 -8.04 1.22
CA VAL A 157 8.36 -8.56 0.37
C VAL A 157 8.84 -7.41 -0.52
N HIS A 158 10.06 -6.96 -0.33
CA HIS A 158 10.71 -5.93 -1.11
C HIS A 158 11.63 -6.55 -2.16
N ILE A 159 11.52 -6.16 -3.42
CA ILE A 159 12.43 -6.55 -4.49
C ILE A 159 13.14 -5.29 -4.99
N VAL A 160 14.41 -5.16 -4.68
CA VAL A 160 15.23 -4.06 -5.18
C VAL A 160 15.89 -4.50 -6.49
N VAL A 161 15.42 -3.96 -7.60
CA VAL A 161 16.01 -4.18 -8.94
C VAL A 161 17.28 -3.36 -9.03
N ASN A 162 18.38 -3.94 -8.55
CA ASN A 162 19.68 -3.30 -8.45
C ASN A 162 20.40 -3.32 -9.81
N ASN A 163 20.08 -2.36 -10.65
CA ASN A 163 20.72 -2.22 -11.96
C ASN A 163 22.02 -1.41 -11.91
N GLN A 164 22.45 -1.00 -10.71
CA GLN A 164 23.73 -0.35 -10.41
C GLN A 164 23.90 1.03 -11.07
N ILE A 165 22.79 1.71 -11.38
CA ILE A 165 22.79 3.07 -11.92
C ILE A 165 21.48 3.79 -11.60
N GLY A 166 21.54 5.03 -11.17
CA GLY A 166 20.38 5.91 -10.99
C GLY A 166 20.37 7.00 -12.05
N PHE A 167 19.59 6.85 -13.12
CA PHE A 167 19.64 7.68 -14.32
C PHE A 167 21.07 7.69 -14.92
N THR A 168 21.91 8.68 -14.59
CA THR A 168 23.34 8.77 -14.98
C THR A 168 24.29 8.65 -13.78
N THR A 169 23.76 8.45 -12.56
CA THR A 169 24.52 8.46 -11.31
C THR A 169 25.00 7.06 -10.96
N SER A 170 26.31 6.88 -10.80
CA SER A 170 26.91 5.62 -10.37
C SER A 170 26.63 5.36 -8.88
N PRO A 171 26.75 4.10 -8.40
CA PRO A 171 26.60 3.79 -7.00
C PRO A 171 27.50 4.59 -6.06
N SER A 172 28.75 4.81 -6.45
CA SER A 172 29.74 5.60 -5.68
C SER A 172 29.40 7.08 -5.55
N GLN A 173 28.53 7.59 -6.42
CA GLN A 173 28.02 8.97 -6.36
C GLN A 173 26.64 9.04 -5.71
N GLY A 174 25.88 7.93 -5.71
CA GLY A 174 24.49 7.88 -5.28
C GLY A 174 24.29 7.46 -3.83
N ARG A 175 25.26 6.74 -3.23
CA ARG A 175 25.14 6.27 -1.83
C ARG A 175 26.50 6.12 -1.17
N SER A 176 26.51 6.26 0.16
CA SER A 176 27.71 6.05 1.00
C SER A 176 27.83 4.60 1.49
N SER A 177 26.75 3.82 1.44
CA SER A 177 26.71 2.43 1.85
C SER A 177 27.26 1.50 0.77
N GLU A 178 27.73 0.33 1.16
CA GLU A 178 28.21 -0.71 0.24
C GLU A 178 27.06 -1.25 -0.61
N TYR A 179 25.94 -1.62 0.04
CA TYR A 179 24.76 -2.14 -0.64
C TYR A 179 23.65 -1.09 -0.66
N CYS A 180 22.87 -1.07 -1.74
CA CYS A 180 21.67 -0.22 -1.83
C CYS A 180 20.61 -0.60 -0.79
N THR A 181 20.67 -1.83 -0.28
CA THR A 181 19.76 -2.41 0.70
C THR A 181 20.20 -2.24 2.16
N ASP A 182 21.30 -1.50 2.42
CA ASP A 182 21.82 -1.34 3.78
C ASP A 182 20.85 -0.61 4.73
N ILE A 183 19.91 0.17 4.21
CA ILE A 183 18.85 0.77 5.04
C ILE A 183 18.01 -0.29 5.77
N ALA A 184 17.80 -1.46 5.19
CA ALA A 184 17.05 -2.57 5.78
C ALA A 184 17.71 -3.11 7.06
N LYS A 185 19.05 -3.02 7.14
CA LYS A 185 19.81 -3.46 8.32
C LYS A 185 19.46 -2.68 9.58
N ALA A 186 19.08 -1.39 9.47
CA ALA A 186 18.68 -0.57 10.61
C ALA A 186 17.44 -1.13 11.32
N PHE A 187 16.60 -1.87 10.61
CA PHE A 187 15.36 -2.46 11.12
C PHE A 187 15.46 -3.97 11.35
N GLY A 188 16.65 -4.55 11.19
CA GLY A 188 16.85 -6.01 11.34
C GLY A 188 16.13 -6.84 10.28
N VAL A 189 15.86 -6.25 9.12
CA VAL A 189 15.22 -6.91 7.98
C VAL A 189 16.27 -7.74 7.22
N PRO A 190 16.04 -9.05 6.98
CA PRO A 190 16.95 -9.89 6.23
C PRO A 190 17.00 -9.47 4.76
N VAL A 191 18.19 -9.59 4.17
CA VAL A 191 18.44 -9.29 2.75
C VAL A 191 19.00 -10.52 2.06
N PHE A 192 18.36 -10.92 0.95
CA PHE A 192 18.85 -11.95 0.06
C PHE A 192 19.48 -11.30 -1.17
N HIS A 193 20.76 -11.52 -1.41
CA HIS A 193 21.42 -11.08 -2.64
C HIS A 193 21.36 -12.20 -3.68
N VAL A 194 20.84 -11.88 -4.87
CA VAL A 194 20.72 -12.85 -5.96
C VAL A 194 21.13 -12.25 -7.30
N ASN A 195 21.82 -13.06 -8.10
CA ASN A 195 22.18 -12.66 -9.46
C ASN A 195 20.98 -12.77 -10.39
N GLY A 196 20.54 -11.65 -10.96
CA GLY A 196 19.43 -11.59 -11.90
C GLY A 196 19.67 -12.33 -13.23
N ASP A 197 20.90 -12.75 -13.52
CA ASP A 197 21.21 -13.59 -14.67
C ASP A 197 20.93 -15.10 -14.44
N ASP A 198 20.61 -15.50 -13.19
CA ASP A 198 20.21 -16.86 -12.83
C ASP A 198 18.72 -16.92 -12.44
N PRO A 199 17.81 -17.19 -13.40
CA PRO A 199 16.37 -17.24 -13.13
C PRO A 199 15.97 -18.29 -12.08
N GLU A 200 16.65 -19.43 -12.04
CA GLU A 200 16.35 -20.50 -11.09
C GLU A 200 16.73 -20.09 -9.66
N ALA A 201 17.88 -19.42 -9.49
CA ALA A 201 18.26 -18.85 -8.20
C ALA A 201 17.27 -17.76 -7.76
N CYS A 202 16.80 -16.91 -8.68
CA CYS A 202 15.80 -15.90 -8.40
C CYS A 202 14.50 -16.54 -7.86
N VAL A 203 14.02 -17.60 -8.49
CA VAL A 203 12.81 -18.33 -8.03
C VAL A 203 13.04 -18.95 -6.64
N ARG A 204 14.21 -19.57 -6.40
CA ARG A 204 14.52 -20.15 -5.08
C ARG A 204 14.55 -19.09 -3.99
N VAL A 205 15.16 -17.94 -4.25
CA VAL A 205 15.22 -16.82 -3.30
C VAL A 205 13.84 -16.22 -3.07
N ALA A 206 13.04 -16.04 -4.12
CA ALA A 206 11.67 -15.52 -3.99
C ALA A 206 10.81 -16.43 -3.10
N ARG A 207 10.90 -17.75 -3.27
CA ARG A 207 10.21 -18.72 -2.39
C ARG A 207 10.67 -18.59 -0.95
N ALA A 208 11.98 -18.56 -0.70
CA ALA A 208 12.53 -18.40 0.65
C ALA A 208 12.09 -17.08 1.31
N ALA A 209 12.02 -15.99 0.54
CA ALA A 209 11.56 -14.70 1.02
C ALA A 209 10.07 -14.74 1.41
N VAL A 210 9.22 -15.31 0.57
CA VAL A 210 7.79 -15.47 0.88
C VAL A 210 7.58 -16.39 2.09
N GLU A 211 8.29 -17.52 2.17
CA GLU A 211 8.23 -18.42 3.32
C GLU A 211 8.67 -17.72 4.61
N PHE A 212 9.72 -16.89 4.56
CA PHE A 212 10.16 -16.07 5.68
C PHE A 212 9.07 -15.07 6.11
N ASN A 213 8.54 -14.31 5.15
CA ASN A 213 7.46 -13.33 5.42
C ASN A 213 6.24 -14.00 6.06
N GLN A 214 5.75 -15.09 5.46
CA GLN A 214 4.57 -15.83 5.97
C GLN A 214 4.81 -16.43 7.36
N ARG A 215 6.02 -16.93 7.62
CA ARG A 215 6.34 -17.58 8.91
C ARG A 215 6.57 -16.60 10.05
N PHE A 216 7.15 -15.44 9.77
CA PHE A 216 7.60 -14.49 10.79
C PHE A 216 6.80 -13.19 10.82
N ALA A 217 5.90 -12.97 9.87
CA ALA A 217 5.12 -11.74 9.72
C ALA A 217 6.02 -10.47 9.74
N LYS A 218 7.13 -10.50 8.98
CA LYS A 218 8.16 -9.46 8.91
C LYS A 218 8.55 -9.16 7.48
N ASP A 219 9.07 -7.95 7.30
CA ASP A 219 9.67 -7.54 6.03
C ASP A 219 10.87 -8.42 5.65
N VAL A 220 11.07 -8.55 4.35
CA VAL A 220 12.21 -9.22 3.75
C VAL A 220 12.60 -8.51 2.46
N VAL A 221 13.89 -8.37 2.20
CA VAL A 221 14.40 -7.68 1.01
C VAL A 221 15.13 -8.68 0.11
N ILE A 222 14.86 -8.62 -1.18
CA ILE A 222 15.62 -9.31 -2.23
C ILE A 222 16.39 -8.25 -3.01
N ASP A 223 17.71 -8.24 -2.90
CA ASP A 223 18.62 -7.48 -3.74
C ASP A 223 18.86 -8.24 -5.04
N LEU A 224 18.12 -7.91 -6.08
CA LEU A 224 18.20 -8.51 -7.40
C LEU A 224 19.28 -7.78 -8.21
N VAL A 225 20.51 -8.29 -8.14
CA VAL A 225 21.65 -7.69 -8.83
C VAL A 225 21.53 -7.92 -10.33
N SER A 226 21.39 -6.84 -11.07
CA SER A 226 21.10 -6.83 -12.49
C SER A 226 21.84 -5.70 -13.21
N TYR A 227 21.45 -5.37 -14.43
CA TYR A 227 21.96 -4.23 -15.19
C TYR A 227 20.85 -3.66 -16.08
N ARG A 228 20.95 -2.37 -16.39
CA ARG A 228 20.07 -1.69 -17.33
C ARG A 228 20.65 -1.74 -18.74
N ARG A 229 19.99 -2.44 -19.66
CA ARG A 229 20.50 -2.61 -21.03
C ARG A 229 20.32 -1.37 -21.90
N ARG A 230 19.25 -0.60 -21.70
CA ARG A 230 18.92 0.58 -22.48
C ARG A 230 19.00 1.85 -21.62
N GLY A 231 18.79 3.02 -22.22
CA GLY A 231 18.72 4.29 -21.51
C GLY A 231 17.57 4.39 -20.48
N HIS A 232 17.55 5.44 -19.71
CA HIS A 232 16.50 5.72 -18.73
C HIS A 232 15.15 5.96 -19.39
N ASN A 233 15.16 6.54 -20.58
CA ASN A 233 14.00 6.75 -21.45
C ASN A 233 14.43 6.51 -22.92
N GLU A 234 13.48 6.65 -23.84
CA GLU A 234 13.68 6.36 -25.26
C GLU A 234 14.72 7.26 -25.95
N ALA A 235 14.97 8.45 -25.40
CA ALA A 235 15.92 9.42 -25.95
C ALA A 235 17.30 9.38 -25.26
N ASP A 236 17.46 8.57 -24.20
CA ASP A 236 18.70 8.48 -23.42
C ASP A 236 19.67 7.45 -24.00
N ASP A 237 20.92 7.87 -24.22
CA ASP A 237 22.04 6.97 -24.52
C ASP A 237 23.02 6.93 -23.34
N PRO A 238 22.95 5.89 -22.52
CA PRO A 238 23.75 5.80 -21.31
C PRO A 238 25.26 5.56 -21.58
N SER A 239 25.64 5.18 -22.79
CA SER A 239 27.04 5.02 -23.15
C SER A 239 27.81 6.37 -23.12
N MET A 240 27.07 7.48 -23.24
CA MET A 240 27.65 8.82 -23.14
C MET A 240 28.19 9.17 -21.74
N THR A 241 27.61 8.57 -20.70
CA THR A 241 27.99 8.84 -19.30
C THR A 241 28.69 7.68 -18.62
N GLN A 242 28.38 6.43 -19.02
CA GLN A 242 28.98 5.20 -18.48
C GLN A 242 29.57 4.30 -19.59
N PRO A 243 30.53 4.77 -20.38
CA PRO A 243 31.03 4.04 -21.57
C PRO A 243 31.60 2.67 -21.22
N ALA A 244 32.42 2.54 -20.18
CA ALA A 244 33.02 1.27 -19.80
C ALA A 244 32.01 0.22 -19.34
N MET A 245 30.94 0.65 -18.66
CA MET A 245 29.84 -0.24 -18.26
C MET A 245 29.08 -0.75 -19.48
N TYR A 246 28.76 0.15 -20.41
CA TYR A 246 27.95 -0.19 -21.59
C TYR A 246 28.76 -0.96 -22.63
N ASP A 247 30.07 -0.80 -22.72
CA ASP A 247 30.94 -1.71 -23.48
C ASP A 247 30.81 -3.16 -23.04
N ILE A 248 30.66 -3.39 -21.73
CA ILE A 248 30.44 -4.74 -21.18
C ILE A 248 29.01 -5.20 -21.45
N ILE A 249 28.02 -4.34 -21.21
CA ILE A 249 26.58 -4.68 -21.34
C ILE A 249 26.23 -5.01 -22.80
N ASP A 250 26.73 -4.27 -23.76
CA ASP A 250 26.45 -4.48 -25.18
C ASP A 250 27.02 -5.80 -25.71
N ASN A 251 28.17 -6.21 -25.18
CA ASN A 251 28.78 -7.48 -25.51
C ASN A 251 28.22 -8.69 -24.71
N LYS A 252 27.37 -8.41 -23.70
CA LYS A 252 26.79 -9.44 -22.84
C LYS A 252 25.57 -10.10 -23.51
N ARG A 253 25.51 -11.43 -23.50
CA ARG A 253 24.31 -12.19 -23.91
C ARG A 253 23.15 -11.88 -22.98
N SER A 254 21.93 -11.85 -23.52
CA SER A 254 20.73 -11.65 -22.71
C SER A 254 20.51 -12.83 -21.76
N VAL A 255 19.87 -12.58 -20.60
CA VAL A 255 19.49 -13.63 -19.64
C VAL A 255 18.69 -14.73 -20.33
N ARG A 256 17.72 -14.35 -21.18
CA ARG A 256 16.94 -15.30 -21.98
C ARG A 256 17.83 -16.23 -22.81
N GLN A 257 18.80 -15.65 -23.51
CA GLN A 257 19.68 -16.44 -24.38
C GLN A 257 20.58 -17.39 -23.59
N SER A 258 21.17 -16.91 -22.50
CA SER A 258 22.03 -17.71 -21.62
C SER A 258 21.26 -18.83 -20.93
N TYR A 259 20.04 -18.54 -20.48
CA TYR A 259 19.18 -19.53 -19.84
C TYR A 259 18.69 -20.60 -20.82
N LEU A 260 18.32 -20.16 -22.04
CA LEU A 260 17.92 -21.06 -23.11
C LEU A 260 19.05 -22.07 -23.46
N GLU A 261 20.29 -21.56 -23.63
CA GLU A 261 21.45 -22.42 -23.86
C GLU A 261 21.68 -23.44 -22.72
N THR A 262 21.42 -22.99 -21.47
CA THR A 262 21.52 -23.91 -20.31
C THR A 262 20.44 -24.98 -20.37
N LEU A 263 19.18 -24.65 -20.68
CA LEU A 263 18.09 -25.62 -20.79
C LEU A 263 18.33 -26.63 -21.91
N ILE A 264 18.78 -26.15 -23.09
CA ILE A 264 19.14 -27.04 -24.22
C ILE A 264 20.31 -27.94 -23.83
N GLY A 265 21.34 -27.36 -23.19
CA GLY A 265 22.54 -28.14 -22.74
C GLY A 265 22.23 -29.23 -21.72
N ARG A 266 21.21 -29.05 -20.89
CA ARG A 266 20.70 -30.06 -19.95
C ARG A 266 19.73 -31.06 -20.61
N GLY A 267 19.25 -30.78 -21.80
CA GLY A 267 18.25 -31.61 -22.48
C GLY A 267 16.79 -31.38 -22.01
N ASP A 268 16.54 -30.28 -21.27
CA ASP A 268 15.21 -29.94 -20.76
C ASP A 268 14.26 -29.49 -21.90
N ILE A 269 14.80 -28.85 -22.92
CA ILE A 269 14.09 -28.42 -24.12
C ILE A 269 14.99 -28.59 -25.36
N THR A 270 14.37 -28.67 -26.53
CA THR A 270 15.05 -28.68 -27.82
C THR A 270 15.18 -27.27 -28.40
N THR A 271 16.11 -27.08 -29.33
CA THR A 271 16.23 -25.82 -30.08
C THR A 271 14.97 -25.52 -30.85
N GLN A 272 14.31 -26.54 -31.43
CA GLN A 272 13.08 -26.37 -32.20
C GLN A 272 11.90 -25.88 -31.32
N GLU A 273 11.74 -26.43 -30.12
CA GLU A 273 10.72 -25.99 -29.16
C GLU A 273 10.94 -24.53 -28.76
N ALA A 274 12.19 -24.13 -28.51
CA ALA A 274 12.55 -22.78 -28.18
C ALA A 274 12.25 -21.77 -29.30
N GLU A 275 12.55 -22.12 -30.54
CA GLU A 275 12.26 -21.31 -31.72
C GLU A 275 10.75 -21.17 -31.94
N THR A 276 10.01 -22.27 -31.81
CA THR A 276 8.55 -22.28 -31.93
C THR A 276 7.89 -21.37 -30.90
N ALA A 277 8.25 -21.51 -29.62
CA ALA A 277 7.72 -20.65 -28.55
C ALA A 277 7.98 -19.15 -28.80
N MET A 278 9.14 -18.82 -29.36
CA MET A 278 9.45 -17.44 -29.73
C MET A 278 8.58 -16.91 -30.89
N GLN A 279 8.36 -17.75 -31.91
CA GLN A 279 7.55 -17.38 -33.06
C GLN A 279 6.09 -17.21 -32.68
N ASP A 280 5.56 -18.12 -31.87
CA ASP A 280 4.18 -18.06 -31.35
C ASP A 280 3.94 -16.77 -30.54
N TYR A 281 4.85 -16.44 -29.61
CA TYR A 281 4.73 -15.23 -28.81
C TYR A 281 4.82 -13.94 -29.65
N ARG A 282 5.71 -13.89 -30.64
CA ARG A 282 5.78 -12.75 -31.58
C ARG A 282 4.50 -12.63 -32.41
N GLY A 283 3.98 -13.77 -32.89
CA GLY A 283 2.74 -13.81 -33.62
C GLY A 283 1.55 -13.28 -32.82
N GLU A 284 1.46 -13.65 -31.57
CA GLU A 284 0.44 -13.12 -30.65
C GLU A 284 0.51 -11.60 -30.50
N LEU A 285 1.70 -11.06 -30.19
CA LEU A 285 1.89 -9.62 -30.05
C LEU A 285 1.56 -8.85 -31.34
N GLU A 286 1.99 -9.35 -32.50
CA GLU A 286 1.70 -8.71 -33.78
C GLU A 286 0.20 -8.72 -34.09
N ASN A 287 -0.47 -9.85 -33.84
CA ASN A 287 -1.92 -9.97 -34.03
C ASN A 287 -2.69 -8.96 -33.17
N VAL A 288 -2.34 -8.84 -31.90
CA VAL A 288 -2.97 -7.87 -30.99
C VAL A 288 -2.69 -6.43 -31.43
N PHE A 289 -1.48 -6.13 -31.86
CA PHE A 289 -1.11 -4.80 -32.35
C PHE A 289 -1.92 -4.41 -33.59
N GLN A 290 -2.11 -5.33 -34.55
CA GLN A 290 -2.94 -5.09 -35.72
C GLN A 290 -4.42 -4.86 -35.35
N GLN A 291 -4.97 -5.66 -34.43
CA GLN A 291 -6.32 -5.45 -33.90
C GLN A 291 -6.53 -4.06 -33.30
N VAL A 292 -5.55 -3.54 -32.54
CA VAL A 292 -5.64 -2.20 -31.95
C VAL A 292 -5.61 -1.13 -33.04
N LYS A 293 -4.74 -1.25 -34.04
CA LYS A 293 -4.69 -0.34 -35.20
C LYS A 293 -5.97 -0.32 -36.04
N GLU A 294 -6.68 -1.45 -36.15
CA GLU A 294 -7.96 -1.51 -36.82
C GLU A 294 -9.05 -0.78 -36.04
N LEU A 295 -9.08 -0.92 -34.71
CA LEU A 295 -10.01 -0.22 -33.83
C LEU A 295 -9.83 1.31 -33.87
N GLU A 296 -8.60 1.79 -34.06
CA GLU A 296 -8.34 3.23 -34.19
C GLU A 296 -9.03 3.86 -35.40
N LYS A 297 -9.15 3.11 -36.49
CA LYS A 297 -9.81 3.60 -37.71
C LYS A 297 -11.32 3.74 -37.56
N GLU A 298 -11.91 3.03 -36.56
CA GLU A 298 -13.35 3.00 -36.32
C GLU A 298 -13.81 3.89 -35.17
N SER A 299 -12.87 4.36 -34.30
CA SER A 299 -13.20 5.10 -33.08
C SER A 299 -13.16 6.60 -33.27
N ALA A 300 -14.29 7.26 -33.01
CA ALA A 300 -14.33 8.71 -32.85
C ALA A 300 -13.63 9.11 -31.55
N PRO A 301 -12.95 10.27 -31.48
CA PRO A 301 -12.29 10.73 -30.25
C PRO A 301 -13.29 10.86 -29.11
N LEU A 302 -13.04 10.12 -28.02
CA LEU A 302 -13.86 10.19 -26.82
C LEU A 302 -13.73 11.58 -26.17
N SER A 303 -14.84 12.29 -26.07
CA SER A 303 -14.92 13.52 -25.31
C SER A 303 -14.71 13.19 -23.81
N HIS A 304 -13.72 13.76 -23.19
CA HIS A 304 -13.50 13.65 -21.74
C HIS A 304 -14.71 14.24 -21.01
N SER A 305 -15.55 13.37 -20.47
CA SER A 305 -16.54 13.82 -19.49
C SER A 305 -15.82 14.10 -18.18
N VAL A 306 -15.63 15.37 -17.87
CA VAL A 306 -15.22 15.77 -16.52
C VAL A 306 -16.32 15.32 -15.57
N ALA A 307 -16.00 14.41 -14.65
CA ALA A 307 -16.94 14.01 -13.61
C ALA A 307 -17.44 15.27 -12.90
N THR A 308 -18.72 15.56 -13.03
CA THR A 308 -19.37 16.66 -12.34
C THR A 308 -19.31 16.36 -10.85
N LYS A 309 -18.49 17.12 -10.11
CA LYS A 309 -18.50 17.07 -8.64
C LYS A 309 -19.93 17.24 -8.16
N GLN A 310 -20.50 16.22 -7.56
CA GLN A 310 -21.78 16.35 -6.88
C GLN A 310 -21.61 17.43 -5.80
N ARG A 311 -22.34 18.54 -5.94
CA ARG A 311 -22.35 19.57 -4.89
C ARG A 311 -23.14 19.02 -3.70
N VAL A 312 -22.48 18.97 -2.55
CA VAL A 312 -23.16 18.67 -1.28
C VAL A 312 -24.28 19.69 -1.08
N PRO A 313 -25.52 19.26 -0.85
CA PRO A 313 -26.63 20.18 -0.61
C PRO A 313 -26.34 21.07 0.60
N TYR A 314 -26.65 22.37 0.49
CA TYR A 314 -26.45 23.36 1.58
C TYR A 314 -27.34 23.11 2.80
N ASN A 315 -28.41 22.33 2.67
CA ASN A 315 -29.42 22.06 3.70
C ASN A 315 -29.35 20.69 4.33
N LEU A 316 -28.16 20.08 4.39
CA LEU A 316 -27.95 18.82 5.10
C LEU A 316 -28.26 18.99 6.60
N GLN A 317 -29.10 18.11 7.12
CA GLN A 317 -29.35 17.99 8.55
C GLN A 317 -28.19 17.23 9.19
N THR A 318 -27.37 17.92 9.96
CA THR A 318 -26.21 17.34 10.67
C THR A 318 -26.41 17.31 12.18
N ALA A 319 -27.57 17.77 12.69
CA ALA A 319 -27.90 17.75 14.09
C ALA A 319 -28.24 16.33 14.55
N ILE A 320 -27.79 15.97 15.75
CA ILE A 320 -28.12 14.72 16.43
C ILE A 320 -28.96 15.01 17.69
N SER A 321 -29.69 14.03 18.19
CA SER A 321 -30.56 14.20 19.36
C SER A 321 -29.75 14.37 20.65
N ALA A 322 -30.39 14.97 21.68
CA ALA A 322 -29.77 15.16 22.98
C ALA A 322 -29.40 13.83 23.63
N GLU A 323 -30.24 12.81 23.47
CA GLU A 323 -30.03 11.47 24.02
C GLU A 323 -28.74 10.83 23.45
N ARG A 324 -28.49 10.98 22.14
CA ARG A 324 -27.25 10.49 21.50
C ARG A 324 -26.01 11.24 22.00
N LEU A 325 -26.12 12.54 22.24
CA LEU A 325 -25.02 13.33 22.83
C LEU A 325 -24.72 12.88 24.26
N GLU A 326 -25.77 12.62 25.07
CA GLU A 326 -25.65 12.15 26.45
C GLU A 326 -25.00 10.76 26.53
N GLU A 327 -25.37 9.83 25.67
CA GLU A 327 -24.73 8.51 25.57
C GLU A 327 -23.21 8.62 25.34
N ILE A 328 -22.78 9.50 24.42
CA ILE A 328 -21.35 9.75 24.21
C ILE A 328 -20.71 10.34 25.46
N GLY A 329 -21.39 11.28 26.15
CA GLY A 329 -20.92 11.87 27.39
C GLY A 329 -20.78 10.82 28.52
N ASP A 330 -21.70 9.89 28.61
CA ASP A 330 -21.69 8.83 29.62
C ASP A 330 -20.49 7.89 29.46
N ALA A 331 -20.08 7.60 28.24
CA ALA A 331 -18.92 6.78 27.99
C ALA A 331 -17.60 7.35 28.60
N PHE A 332 -17.52 8.67 28.82
CA PHE A 332 -16.34 9.29 29.43
C PHE A 332 -16.24 9.07 30.92
N ILE A 333 -17.34 8.79 31.62
CA ILE A 333 -17.37 8.55 33.06
C ILE A 333 -17.59 7.08 33.43
N ASN A 334 -18.17 6.29 32.54
CA ASN A 334 -18.43 4.86 32.73
C ASN A 334 -17.17 4.03 32.38
N VAL A 335 -16.10 4.25 33.12
CA VAL A 335 -14.85 3.49 32.96
C VAL A 335 -15.05 2.05 33.50
N PRO A 336 -14.28 1.04 33.00
CA PRO A 336 -14.37 -0.33 33.49
C PRO A 336 -14.17 -0.46 34.99
N GLU A 337 -14.79 -1.47 35.61
CA GLU A 337 -14.67 -1.74 37.03
C GLU A 337 -13.18 -1.96 37.43
N GLY A 338 -12.74 -1.32 38.50
CA GLY A 338 -11.36 -1.37 38.97
C GLY A 338 -10.37 -0.47 38.24
N PHE A 339 -10.81 0.21 37.17
CA PHE A 339 -9.95 1.13 36.39
C PHE A 339 -9.63 2.41 37.17
N SER A 340 -8.35 2.73 37.28
CA SER A 340 -7.85 3.87 38.11
C SER A 340 -7.46 5.04 37.22
N VAL A 341 -8.40 5.96 36.97
CA VAL A 341 -8.16 7.19 36.20
C VAL A 341 -7.17 8.10 36.93
N HIS A 342 -6.22 8.68 36.19
CA HIS A 342 -5.26 9.65 36.74
C HIS A 342 -5.99 10.87 37.33
N PRO A 343 -5.62 11.36 38.55
CA PRO A 343 -6.32 12.46 39.23
C PRO A 343 -6.44 13.76 38.41
N ARG A 344 -5.50 14.04 37.52
CA ARG A 344 -5.56 15.23 36.64
C ARG A 344 -6.43 15.02 35.40
N VAL A 345 -6.68 13.78 35.00
CA VAL A 345 -7.54 13.43 33.83
C VAL A 345 -9.01 13.35 34.27
N LYS A 346 -9.29 12.86 35.46
CA LYS A 346 -10.65 12.70 36.00
C LYS A 346 -11.52 13.96 35.86
N PRO A 347 -11.08 15.18 36.25
CA PRO A 347 -11.87 16.39 36.08
C PRO A 347 -12.19 16.74 34.62
N ILE A 348 -11.30 16.35 33.68
CA ILE A 348 -11.52 16.56 32.24
C ILE A 348 -12.68 15.68 31.77
N LEU A 349 -12.70 14.40 32.17
CA LEU A 349 -13.78 13.48 31.83
C LEU A 349 -15.13 13.88 32.42
N GLU A 350 -15.12 14.31 33.69
CA GLU A 350 -16.32 14.84 34.37
C GLU A 350 -16.84 16.11 33.70
N SER A 351 -15.94 16.97 33.20
CA SER A 351 -16.32 18.16 32.44
C SER A 351 -17.00 17.79 31.12
N ARG A 352 -16.51 16.80 30.40
CA ARG A 352 -17.10 16.32 29.13
C ARG A 352 -18.51 15.75 29.33
N TYR A 353 -18.69 14.97 30.38
CA TYR A 353 -20.01 14.49 30.79
C TYR A 353 -21.00 15.64 31.03
N ARG A 354 -20.57 16.72 31.70
CA ARG A 354 -21.42 17.91 31.90
C ARG A 354 -21.71 18.67 30.62
N MET A 355 -20.71 18.79 29.72
CA MET A 355 -20.86 19.52 28.46
C MET A 355 -22.00 18.98 27.58
N THR A 356 -22.23 17.65 27.59
CA THR A 356 -23.32 17.04 26.81
C THR A 356 -24.71 17.36 27.37
N ARG A 357 -24.82 17.82 28.61
CA ARG A 357 -26.08 18.16 29.32
C ARG A 357 -26.31 19.65 29.48
N GLU A 358 -25.26 20.42 29.66
CA GLU A 358 -25.30 21.86 29.90
C GLU A 358 -25.16 22.69 28.61
N GLY A 359 -24.76 22.11 27.50
CA GLY A 359 -24.66 22.76 26.17
C GLY A 359 -23.47 23.73 26.02
N LYS A 360 -22.51 23.74 26.93
CA LYS A 360 -21.27 24.55 26.84
C LYS A 360 -20.12 23.70 26.33
N VAL A 361 -20.17 23.32 25.07
CA VAL A 361 -19.22 22.41 24.42
C VAL A 361 -17.99 23.19 23.97
N ASP A 362 -16.79 22.75 24.40
CA ASP A 362 -15.53 23.26 23.90
C ASP A 362 -15.14 22.57 22.58
N TRP A 363 -14.07 23.06 21.93
CA TRP A 363 -13.61 22.53 20.65
C TRP A 363 -13.24 21.06 20.70
N ALA A 364 -12.52 20.64 21.75
CA ALA A 364 -12.09 19.26 21.90
C ALA A 364 -13.28 18.30 22.09
N MET A 365 -14.29 18.71 22.87
CA MET A 365 -15.49 17.90 23.03
C MET A 365 -16.35 17.90 21.76
N ALA A 366 -16.40 18.98 21.00
CA ALA A 366 -17.10 19.01 19.72
C ALA A 366 -16.53 18.02 18.72
N GLU A 367 -15.20 17.87 18.67
CA GLU A 367 -14.50 16.84 17.88
C GLU A 367 -14.94 15.43 18.31
N LEU A 368 -14.87 15.13 19.60
CA LEU A 368 -15.23 13.82 20.16
C LEU A 368 -16.72 13.48 19.97
N LEU A 369 -17.61 14.48 20.07
CA LEU A 369 -19.03 14.32 19.77
C LEU A 369 -19.28 14.03 18.29
N SER A 370 -18.56 14.71 17.40
CA SER A 370 -18.67 14.46 15.96
C SER A 370 -18.22 13.04 15.61
N TRP A 371 -17.13 12.57 16.19
CA TRP A 371 -16.68 11.18 16.01
C TRP A 371 -17.65 10.19 16.65
N GLY A 372 -18.08 10.45 17.88
CA GLY A 372 -19.06 9.61 18.57
C GLY A 372 -20.37 9.46 17.79
N SER A 373 -20.85 10.54 17.15
CA SER A 373 -22.06 10.48 16.33
C SER A 373 -21.93 9.63 15.08
N LEU A 374 -20.74 9.67 14.42
CA LEU A 374 -20.45 8.78 13.28
C LEU A 374 -20.36 7.32 13.69
N LEU A 375 -19.75 7.05 14.86
CA LEU A 375 -19.67 5.70 15.41
C LEU A 375 -21.06 5.15 15.78
N GLN A 376 -21.98 5.99 16.29
CA GLN A 376 -23.38 5.63 16.53
C GLN A 376 -24.17 5.35 15.23
N GLU A 377 -23.63 5.76 14.07
CA GLU A 377 -24.16 5.42 12.74
C GLU A 377 -23.48 4.18 12.15
N GLY A 378 -22.65 3.48 12.95
CA GLY A 378 -21.89 2.32 12.49
C GLY A 378 -20.75 2.64 11.53
N ARG A 379 -20.30 3.91 11.50
CA ARG A 379 -19.17 4.33 10.65
C ARG A 379 -17.84 4.05 11.34
N ASP A 380 -16.89 3.60 10.57
CA ASP A 380 -15.51 3.40 11.03
C ASP A 380 -14.73 4.71 11.04
N ILE A 381 -13.88 4.86 12.05
CA ILE A 381 -13.00 6.03 12.20
C ILE A 381 -11.58 5.55 12.46
N ARG A 382 -10.65 6.02 11.65
CA ARG A 382 -9.23 5.82 11.84
C ARG A 382 -8.51 7.16 11.92
N ILE A 383 -7.71 7.33 12.98
CA ILE A 383 -6.96 8.56 13.23
C ILE A 383 -5.52 8.19 13.58
N ALA A 384 -4.58 8.80 12.89
CA ALA A 384 -3.16 8.62 13.19
C ALA A 384 -2.43 9.97 13.13
N GLY A 385 -1.42 10.10 13.96
CA GLY A 385 -0.58 11.28 14.04
C GLY A 385 0.22 11.30 15.33
N GLU A 386 1.22 12.16 15.43
CA GLU A 386 1.99 12.33 16.65
C GLU A 386 1.10 12.87 17.78
N ASP A 387 1.09 12.22 18.92
CA ASP A 387 0.28 12.57 20.10
C ASP A 387 -1.26 12.50 19.89
N SER A 388 -1.76 11.91 18.84
CA SER A 388 -3.20 11.92 18.49
C SER A 388 -4.09 11.34 19.59
N CYS A 389 -3.64 10.32 20.32
CA CYS A 389 -4.42 9.69 21.40
C CYS A 389 -4.77 10.68 22.54
N ARG A 390 -3.83 11.53 22.91
CA ARG A 390 -4.01 12.55 23.97
C ARG A 390 -4.39 13.92 23.38
N GLY A 391 -3.92 14.20 22.19
CA GLY A 391 -3.84 15.52 21.59
C GLY A 391 -2.59 16.27 22.05
N THR A 392 -1.91 16.98 21.11
CA THR A 392 -0.66 17.73 21.39
C THR A 392 -0.82 18.72 22.55
N PHE A 393 -2.00 19.33 22.71
CA PHE A 393 -2.31 20.29 23.77
C PHE A 393 -3.02 19.68 24.98
N THR A 394 -2.98 18.36 25.15
CA THR A 394 -3.66 17.67 26.26
C THR A 394 -5.20 17.85 26.20
N GLN A 395 -5.74 18.13 25.03
CA GLN A 395 -7.14 18.48 24.84
C GLN A 395 -8.03 17.26 24.59
N ARG A 396 -7.53 16.19 23.95
CA ARG A 396 -8.37 15.09 23.43
C ARG A 396 -8.61 13.98 24.44
N HIS A 397 -7.59 13.30 24.91
CA HIS A 397 -7.72 12.10 25.76
C HIS A 397 -8.74 11.09 25.23
N ALA A 398 -8.61 10.69 23.95
CA ALA A 398 -9.42 9.65 23.36
C ALA A 398 -9.05 8.25 23.89
N ILE A 399 -7.82 8.12 24.37
CA ILE A 399 -7.31 6.95 25.10
C ILE A 399 -6.97 7.39 26.52
N ILE A 400 -7.47 6.63 27.50
CA ILE A 400 -7.25 6.81 28.92
C ILE A 400 -6.41 5.64 29.42
N VAL A 401 -5.37 5.89 30.18
CA VAL A 401 -4.46 4.87 30.71
C VAL A 401 -4.73 4.65 32.20
N ASP A 402 -4.86 3.39 32.60
CA ASP A 402 -4.98 3.00 34.01
C ASP A 402 -3.66 3.26 34.73
N ARG A 403 -3.76 3.99 35.83
CA ARG A 403 -2.59 4.38 36.62
C ARG A 403 -1.88 3.21 37.30
N LYS A 404 -2.55 2.07 37.52
CA LYS A 404 -2.02 0.94 38.29
C LYS A 404 -1.37 -0.12 37.44
N ASN A 405 -1.94 -0.37 36.25
CA ASN A 405 -1.56 -1.53 35.42
C ASN A 405 -1.29 -1.16 33.95
N SER A 406 -1.41 0.12 33.60
CA SER A 406 -1.26 0.63 32.22
C SER A 406 -2.27 0.09 31.19
N ASN A 407 -3.34 -0.54 31.62
CA ASN A 407 -4.43 -0.89 30.71
C ASN A 407 -5.03 0.38 30.10
N ILE A 408 -5.58 0.24 28.91
CA ILE A 408 -6.18 1.37 28.18
C ILE A 408 -7.70 1.24 28.14
N TYR A 409 -8.37 2.37 28.16
CA TYR A 409 -9.81 2.50 27.90
C TYR A 409 -10.04 3.63 26.90
N SER A 410 -10.92 3.41 25.96
CA SER A 410 -11.37 4.44 25.02
C SER A 410 -12.89 4.59 25.10
N PRO A 411 -13.39 5.76 25.49
CA PRO A 411 -14.84 6.02 25.47
C PRO A 411 -15.47 5.83 24.09
N LEU A 412 -14.77 6.24 23.03
CA LEU A 412 -15.27 6.11 21.67
C LEU A 412 -15.24 4.67 21.15
N ARG A 413 -14.27 3.84 21.58
CA ARG A 413 -14.31 2.39 21.29
C ARG A 413 -15.51 1.72 21.94
N ALA A 414 -15.88 2.14 23.15
CA ALA A 414 -17.07 1.61 23.82
C ALA A 414 -18.36 1.96 23.05
N ILE A 415 -18.47 3.18 22.52
CA ILE A 415 -19.59 3.57 21.65
C ILE A 415 -19.57 2.75 20.36
N ALA A 416 -18.41 2.62 19.70
CA ALA A 416 -18.26 1.85 18.48
C ALA A 416 -18.72 0.39 18.64
N GLN A 417 -18.29 -0.27 19.72
CA GLN A 417 -18.67 -1.66 20.04
C GLN A 417 -20.18 -1.83 20.19
N THR A 418 -20.88 -0.83 20.73
CA THR A 418 -22.34 -0.88 20.93
C THR A 418 -23.10 -0.74 19.61
N HIS A 419 -22.56 0.03 18.66
CA HIS A 419 -23.24 0.42 17.43
C HIS A 419 -22.68 -0.22 16.14
N GLY A 420 -21.70 -1.10 16.26
CA GLY A 420 -21.15 -1.87 15.13
C GLY A 420 -20.10 -1.16 14.27
N GLY A 421 -19.64 0.03 14.69
CA GLY A 421 -18.49 0.71 14.07
C GLY A 421 -17.17 0.36 14.74
N HIS A 422 -16.07 0.86 14.19
CA HIS A 422 -14.73 0.72 14.76
C HIS A 422 -14.07 2.08 14.96
N PHE A 423 -13.37 2.22 16.09
CA PHE A 423 -12.63 3.42 16.44
C PHE A 423 -11.17 3.09 16.67
N ASP A 424 -10.33 3.47 15.72
CA ASP A 424 -8.90 3.29 15.77
C ASP A 424 -8.19 4.63 15.84
N ILE A 425 -7.40 4.81 16.88
CA ILE A 425 -6.57 6.00 17.06
C ILE A 425 -5.19 5.59 17.53
N TYR A 426 -4.16 6.09 16.82
CA TYR A 426 -2.76 5.73 17.04
C TYR A 426 -1.89 6.97 17.20
N ASN A 427 -0.94 6.91 18.14
CA ASN A 427 0.19 7.80 18.10
C ASN A 427 1.17 7.27 17.05
N SER A 428 1.39 8.02 15.98
CA SER A 428 2.37 7.65 14.96
C SER A 428 3.81 8.01 15.37
N SER A 429 4.77 7.42 14.69
CA SER A 429 6.13 7.93 14.69
C SER A 429 6.18 9.34 14.09
N LEU A 430 7.28 10.07 14.34
CA LEU A 430 7.55 11.36 13.70
C LEU A 430 7.92 11.15 12.21
N SER A 431 6.94 10.67 11.44
CA SER A 431 7.05 10.37 10.02
C SER A 431 5.85 11.02 9.33
N GLU A 432 6.07 12.10 8.61
CA GLU A 432 4.97 12.85 8.03
C GLU A 432 4.64 12.37 6.62
N PHE A 433 5.65 12.07 5.82
CA PHE A 433 5.42 11.60 4.45
C PHE A 433 4.81 10.20 4.43
N ALA A 434 5.46 9.23 5.08
CA ALA A 434 4.92 7.87 5.12
C ALA A 434 3.62 7.80 5.93
N GLY A 435 3.51 8.50 7.06
CA GLY A 435 2.27 8.55 7.84
C GLY A 435 1.08 9.04 7.02
N LEU A 436 1.22 10.16 6.30
CA LEU A 436 0.19 10.66 5.40
C LEU A 436 -0.11 9.66 4.27
N GLY A 437 0.94 9.05 3.70
CA GLY A 437 0.80 8.07 2.63
C GLY A 437 -0.02 6.85 3.04
N VAL A 438 0.22 6.31 4.24
CA VAL A 438 -0.56 5.18 4.79
C VAL A 438 -2.01 5.56 4.99
N GLU A 439 -2.30 6.69 5.61
CA GLU A 439 -3.68 7.11 5.85
C GLU A 439 -4.42 7.41 4.53
N TYR A 440 -3.73 7.97 3.54
CA TYR A 440 -4.28 8.11 2.19
C TYR A 440 -4.62 6.74 1.58
N GLY A 441 -3.67 5.79 1.61
CA GLY A 441 -3.90 4.43 1.09
C GLY A 441 -5.04 3.71 1.79
N TYR A 442 -5.14 3.86 3.12
CA TYR A 442 -6.24 3.31 3.90
C TYR A 442 -7.60 3.87 3.44
N SER A 443 -7.69 5.19 3.24
CA SER A 443 -8.91 5.86 2.77
C SER A 443 -9.33 5.45 1.35
N VAL A 444 -8.36 5.11 0.49
CA VAL A 444 -8.63 4.62 -0.87
C VAL A 444 -9.29 3.24 -0.86
N ALA A 445 -8.86 2.36 0.04
CA ALA A 445 -9.37 0.99 0.12
C ALA A 445 -10.59 0.86 1.03
N HIS A 446 -10.78 1.75 2.00
CA HIS A 446 -11.93 1.79 2.90
C HIS A 446 -12.69 3.11 2.76
N THR A 447 -13.51 3.22 1.72
CA THR A 447 -14.19 4.45 1.32
C THR A 447 -15.27 4.94 2.30
N ASP A 448 -15.82 4.03 3.12
CA ASP A 448 -16.87 4.34 4.11
C ASP A 448 -16.32 4.78 5.47
N ALA A 449 -15.01 4.67 5.69
CA ALA A 449 -14.37 5.14 6.90
C ALA A 449 -14.06 6.63 6.87
N LEU A 450 -14.13 7.28 8.04
CA LEU A 450 -13.48 8.56 8.25
C LEU A 450 -12.00 8.31 8.59
N VAL A 451 -11.12 8.65 7.67
CA VAL A 451 -9.66 8.52 7.88
C VAL A 451 -9.05 9.90 8.06
N CYS A 452 -8.35 10.10 9.18
CA CYS A 452 -7.71 11.37 9.52
C CYS A 452 -6.23 11.15 9.81
N TRP A 453 -5.39 11.92 9.13
CA TRP A 453 -4.00 12.09 9.51
C TRP A 453 -3.78 13.45 10.17
N GLU A 454 -3.20 13.46 11.37
CA GLU A 454 -2.97 14.66 12.16
C GLU A 454 -1.50 15.07 12.09
N ALA A 455 -1.21 16.14 11.34
CA ALA A 455 0.13 16.70 11.21
C ALA A 455 0.58 17.38 12.48
N HIS A 456 1.88 17.30 12.80
CA HIS A 456 2.45 18.05 13.91
C HIS A 456 2.35 19.56 13.69
N ARG A 457 2.13 20.31 14.78
CA ARG A 457 1.86 21.77 14.76
C ARG A 457 2.88 22.59 13.97
N GLN A 458 4.15 22.24 14.01
CA GLN A 458 5.20 23.00 13.32
C GLN A 458 5.03 22.98 11.78
N TRP A 459 4.45 21.92 11.25
CA TRP A 459 4.13 21.81 9.83
C TRP A 459 2.85 22.53 9.44
N CYS A 460 1.86 22.56 10.33
CA CYS A 460 0.58 23.24 10.09
C CYS A 460 0.73 24.75 9.81
N THR A 461 1.72 25.44 10.37
CA THR A 461 1.92 26.86 10.13
C THR A 461 2.38 27.17 8.70
N ASN A 462 3.03 26.26 8.03
CA ASN A 462 3.61 26.48 6.71
C ASN A 462 2.86 25.77 5.55
N TYR A 463 2.21 24.62 5.80
CA TYR A 463 1.61 23.78 4.76
C TYR A 463 0.10 23.57 4.88
N CYS A 464 -0.52 23.65 6.06
CA CYS A 464 -1.94 23.36 6.27
C CYS A 464 -2.94 24.33 5.59
N ARG A 465 -2.49 25.34 4.91
CA ARG A 465 -3.40 26.15 4.06
C ARG A 465 -4.00 25.39 2.88
N ARG A 466 -3.60 24.15 2.61
CA ARG A 466 -4.02 23.37 1.44
C ARG A 466 -4.48 21.93 1.68
N VAL A 467 -4.36 21.38 2.86
CA VAL A 467 -4.92 20.03 3.13
C VAL A 467 -6.41 20.19 3.39
N ARG A 468 -7.19 20.02 2.34
CA ARG A 468 -8.64 19.78 2.48
C ARG A 468 -8.79 18.35 2.96
N PHE A 469 -9.60 18.15 4.00
CA PHE A 469 -10.09 16.83 4.40
C PHE A 469 -10.47 16.04 3.15
N LEU A 470 -9.80 14.92 2.92
CA LEU A 470 -10.17 14.01 1.86
C LEU A 470 -11.48 13.36 2.28
N ARG A 471 -12.58 13.82 1.71
CA ARG A 471 -13.85 13.11 1.77
C ARG A 471 -13.74 11.95 0.80
N GLY A 472 -13.85 10.73 1.34
CA GLY A 472 -14.25 9.57 0.55
C GLY A 472 -15.63 9.86 -0.08
N GLY A 473 -15.82 9.53 -1.36
CA GLY A 473 -17.06 9.68 -2.10
C GLY A 473 -16.78 9.77 -3.57
#